data_165c178710e3f32ac6f124445b7709f0
#
_entry.id   165c178710e3f32ac6f124445b7709f0
#
_cell.length_a   1.000
_cell.length_b   1.000
_cell.length_c   1.000
_cell.angle_alpha   90.00
_cell.angle_beta   90.00
_cell.angle_gamma   90.00
#
_symmetry.space_group_name_H-M   'P 1'
#
loop_
_entity.id
_entity.type
_entity.pdbx_description
1 polymer ?
#
loop_
_entity_poly.entity_id
_entity_poly.type
_entity_poly.pdbx_seq_one_letter_code
_entity_poly.pdbx_strand_id
1 'polypeptide(L)'
;MGITPAMGEGSGMRRFAEKFPDRFHDVAIAEQHAVTFAAGLACEGAKPIVAIYSTFLQRAYDQLIHDVALQNLNVLFAIDRAGLVGEDGPTHAGSFDISFLRCIPNLIIMTPSDESETYRALSTGYDFNGPAAVRYPRGKGVGIPIDKGMRPLEVGKGLIRRDAVSYTHLTLPTICSV
;
A
#
# COMPACT_ATOMS: atom_id res chain seq x y z
N MET A 1 -2.38 13.89 -4.07
CA MET A 1 -1.28 13.81 -5.05
C MET A 1 -0.97 12.34 -5.30
N GLY A 2 -0.79 11.93 -6.56
CA GLY A 2 -0.40 10.56 -6.93
C GLY A 2 1.04 10.54 -7.40
N ILE A 3 1.85 9.64 -6.85
CA ILE A 3 3.28 9.52 -7.15
C ILE A 3 3.58 8.07 -7.52
N THR A 4 4.38 7.85 -8.54
CA THR A 4 4.84 6.51 -8.91
C THR A 4 6.23 6.55 -9.50
N PRO A 5 7.10 5.57 -9.19
CA PRO A 5 8.41 5.46 -9.83
C PRO A 5 8.34 4.56 -11.07
N ALA A 6 8.01 5.13 -12.23
CA ALA A 6 7.91 4.45 -13.53
C ALA A 6 6.87 3.30 -13.61
N MET A 7 5.83 3.35 -12.78
CA MET A 7 4.83 2.26 -12.70
C MET A 7 3.40 2.76 -13.02
N GLY A 8 3.26 3.85 -13.77
CA GLY A 8 1.98 4.50 -14.02
C GLY A 8 0.90 3.60 -14.64
N GLU A 9 1.26 2.75 -15.59
CA GLU A 9 0.32 1.80 -16.19
C GLU A 9 0.01 0.62 -15.27
N GLY A 10 1.05 -0.02 -14.75
CA GLY A 10 0.92 -1.22 -13.93
C GLY A 10 0.24 -0.99 -12.59
N SER A 11 0.36 0.18 -12.00
CA SER A 11 -0.28 0.56 -10.74
C SER A 11 -1.72 1.08 -10.90
N GLY A 12 -2.25 1.15 -12.14
CA GLY A 12 -3.59 1.68 -12.40
C GLY A 12 -3.72 3.21 -12.31
N MET A 13 -2.61 3.94 -12.18
CA MET A 13 -2.61 5.40 -12.01
C MET A 13 -2.88 6.17 -13.32
N ARG A 14 -2.93 5.50 -14.47
CA ARG A 14 -3.14 6.15 -15.78
C ARG A 14 -4.39 7.02 -15.81
N ARG A 15 -5.53 6.50 -15.37
CA ARG A 15 -6.79 7.27 -15.34
C ARG A 15 -6.72 8.48 -14.39
N PHE A 16 -5.95 8.35 -13.32
CA PHE A 16 -5.73 9.47 -12.41
C PHE A 16 -4.86 10.54 -13.07
N ALA A 17 -3.79 10.15 -13.77
CA ALA A 17 -2.91 11.05 -14.51
C ALA A 17 -3.66 11.80 -15.62
N GLU A 18 -4.51 11.11 -16.37
CA GLU A 18 -5.33 11.71 -17.43
C GLU A 18 -6.34 12.74 -16.87
N LYS A 19 -6.93 12.44 -15.72
CA LYS A 19 -7.96 13.30 -15.10
C LYS A 19 -7.38 14.45 -14.29
N PHE A 20 -6.23 14.25 -13.69
CA PHE A 20 -5.59 15.20 -12.78
C PHE A 20 -4.08 15.32 -13.06
N PRO A 21 -3.68 15.81 -14.25
CA PRO A 21 -2.27 15.84 -14.64
C PRO A 21 -1.40 16.65 -13.69
N ASP A 22 -1.91 17.74 -13.13
CA ASP A 22 -1.18 18.59 -12.17
C ASP A 22 -1.03 17.95 -10.77
N ARG A 23 -1.65 16.79 -10.55
CA ARG A 23 -1.60 16.05 -9.29
C ARG A 23 -0.97 14.68 -9.42
N PHE A 24 -0.40 14.38 -10.57
CA PHE A 24 0.28 13.12 -10.84
C PHE A 24 1.75 13.37 -11.17
N HIS A 25 2.62 12.60 -10.53
CA HIS A 25 4.07 12.70 -10.71
C HIS A 25 4.65 11.31 -10.93
N ASP A 26 5.17 11.08 -12.14
CA ASP A 26 6.03 9.93 -12.40
C ASP A 26 7.48 10.39 -12.26
N VAL A 27 8.15 9.84 -11.27
CA VAL A 27 9.52 10.21 -10.93
C VAL A 27 10.57 9.32 -11.59
N ALA A 28 10.19 8.59 -12.62
CA ALA A 28 11.02 7.57 -13.28
C ALA A 28 11.45 6.46 -12.29
N ILE A 29 12.51 5.72 -12.59
CA ILE A 29 13.02 4.61 -11.75
C ILE A 29 13.82 5.20 -10.57
N ALA A 30 13.11 5.87 -9.67
CA ALA A 30 13.70 6.57 -8.53
C ALA A 30 12.82 6.39 -7.27
N GLU A 31 12.74 5.17 -6.76
CA GLU A 31 11.86 4.79 -5.66
C GLU A 31 12.14 5.61 -4.39
N GLN A 32 13.40 5.84 -4.06
CA GLN A 32 13.81 6.67 -2.93
C GLN A 32 13.30 8.10 -3.08
N HIS A 33 13.46 8.68 -4.26
CA HIS A 33 12.95 10.02 -4.55
C HIS A 33 11.41 10.08 -4.44
N ALA A 34 10.70 9.06 -4.92
CA ALA A 34 9.25 8.98 -4.80
C ALA A 34 8.78 9.12 -3.35
N VAL A 35 9.43 8.44 -2.43
CA VAL A 35 9.05 8.45 -1.01
C VAL A 35 9.44 9.76 -0.33
N THR A 36 10.65 10.26 -0.54
CA THR A 36 11.09 11.56 0.01
C THR A 36 10.23 12.71 -0.54
N PHE A 37 9.90 12.69 -1.83
CA PHE A 37 9.01 13.68 -2.44
C PHE A 37 7.60 13.64 -1.82
N ALA A 38 7.06 12.44 -1.59
CA ALA A 38 5.80 12.27 -0.88
C ALA A 38 5.86 12.84 0.54
N ALA A 39 6.95 12.60 1.27
CA ALA A 39 7.16 13.16 2.60
C ALA A 39 7.15 14.70 2.58
N GLY A 40 7.88 15.31 1.65
CA GLY A 40 7.89 16.77 1.47
C GLY A 40 6.49 17.35 1.20
N LEU A 41 5.70 16.71 0.34
CA LEU A 41 4.32 17.12 0.08
C LEU A 41 3.43 16.98 1.32
N ALA A 42 3.64 15.92 2.11
CA ALA A 42 2.88 15.68 3.32
C ALA A 42 3.21 16.72 4.43
N CYS A 43 4.44 17.20 4.51
CA CYS A 43 4.82 18.31 5.40
C CYS A 43 4.04 19.58 5.11
N GLU A 44 3.68 19.84 3.86
CA GLU A 44 2.85 20.98 3.44
C GLU A 44 1.33 20.68 3.49
N GLY A 45 0.93 19.63 4.18
CA GLY A 45 -0.48 19.28 4.38
C GLY A 45 -1.17 18.57 3.22
N ALA A 46 -0.43 18.19 2.17
CA ALA A 46 -0.98 17.32 1.14
C ALA A 46 -1.14 15.89 1.66
N LYS A 47 -2.00 15.11 1.00
CA LYS A 47 -2.15 13.67 1.25
C LYS A 47 -1.65 12.89 0.02
N PRO A 48 -0.37 12.60 -0.09
CA PRO A 48 0.18 11.87 -1.22
C PRO A 48 -0.12 10.37 -1.13
N ILE A 49 -0.29 9.78 -2.31
CA ILE A 49 -0.39 8.34 -2.51
C ILE A 49 0.82 7.91 -3.33
N VAL A 50 1.64 7.03 -2.79
CA VAL A 50 2.76 6.41 -3.49
C VAL A 50 2.31 5.05 -4.01
N ALA A 51 2.12 4.95 -5.33
CA ALA A 51 1.76 3.71 -6.00
C ALA A 51 3.05 3.00 -6.48
N ILE A 52 3.39 1.90 -5.83
CA ILE A 52 4.67 1.22 -5.99
C ILE A 52 4.52 -0.30 -5.89
N TYR A 53 5.35 -1.06 -6.58
CA TYR A 53 5.37 -2.51 -6.41
C TYR A 53 6.09 -2.91 -5.11
N SER A 54 5.58 -3.95 -4.50
CA SER A 54 6.12 -4.48 -3.23
C SER A 54 7.64 -4.68 -3.26
N THR A 55 8.15 -5.35 -4.30
CA THR A 55 9.60 -5.60 -4.44
C THR A 55 10.42 -4.30 -4.58
N PHE A 56 9.88 -3.28 -5.23
CA PHE A 56 10.62 -2.03 -5.48
C PHE A 56 10.56 -1.06 -4.31
N LEU A 57 9.58 -1.19 -3.42
CA LEU A 57 9.55 -0.44 -2.17
C LEU A 57 10.77 -0.74 -1.28
N GLN A 58 11.39 -1.90 -1.43
CA GLN A 58 12.62 -2.24 -0.71
C GLN A 58 13.74 -1.21 -0.93
N ARG A 59 13.82 -0.60 -2.12
CA ARG A 59 14.83 0.43 -2.42
C ARG A 59 14.61 1.74 -1.68
N ALA A 60 13.38 1.99 -1.21
CA ALA A 60 13.00 3.20 -0.50
C ALA A 60 12.67 2.94 0.98
N TYR A 61 13.14 1.84 1.52
CA TYR A 61 12.84 1.44 2.89
C TYR A 61 13.38 2.43 3.93
N ASP A 62 14.60 2.91 3.71
CA ASP A 62 15.20 3.94 4.56
C ASP A 62 14.38 5.24 4.55
N GLN A 63 13.99 5.72 3.37
CA GLN A 63 13.17 6.93 3.24
C GLN A 63 11.77 6.75 3.84
N LEU A 64 11.20 5.56 3.74
CA LEU A 64 9.92 5.27 4.39
C LEU A 64 10.04 5.40 5.91
N ILE A 65 11.11 4.89 6.51
CA ILE A 65 11.35 5.02 7.95
C ILE A 65 11.70 6.47 8.30
N HIS A 66 12.75 6.99 7.69
CA HIS A 66 13.36 8.25 8.10
C HIS A 66 12.53 9.47 7.71
N ASP A 67 12.05 9.51 6.46
CA ASP A 67 11.38 10.71 5.95
C ASP A 67 9.88 10.71 6.26
N VAL A 68 9.25 9.54 6.35
CA VAL A 68 7.80 9.42 6.55
C VAL A 68 7.43 9.00 7.96
N ALA A 69 7.90 7.82 8.39
CA ALA A 69 7.41 7.21 9.63
C ALA A 69 7.86 7.96 10.89
N LEU A 70 9.13 8.34 10.98
CA LEU A 70 9.66 9.09 12.13
C LEU A 70 8.95 10.44 12.33
N GLN A 71 8.47 11.04 11.25
CA GLN A 71 7.73 12.30 11.29
C GLN A 71 6.22 12.09 11.38
N ASN A 72 5.74 10.84 11.41
CA ASN A 72 4.32 10.48 11.40
C ASN A 72 3.51 11.14 10.28
N LEU A 73 4.07 11.22 9.08
CA LEU A 73 3.44 11.92 7.96
C LEU A 73 2.32 11.10 7.31
N ASN A 74 1.28 11.78 6.86
CA ASN A 74 0.13 11.17 6.19
C ASN A 74 0.46 10.79 4.75
N VAL A 75 1.18 9.69 4.56
CA VAL A 75 1.51 9.12 3.26
C VAL A 75 0.85 7.76 3.13
N LEU A 76 0.08 7.57 2.07
CA LEU A 76 -0.52 6.27 1.73
C LEU A 76 0.36 5.54 0.71
N PHE A 77 0.84 4.37 1.08
CA PHE A 77 1.54 3.44 0.18
C PHE A 77 0.54 2.45 -0.41
N ALA A 78 0.25 2.58 -1.70
CA ALA A 78 -0.53 1.63 -2.47
C ALA A 78 0.43 0.60 -3.08
N ILE A 79 0.57 -0.55 -2.42
CA ILE A 79 1.59 -1.56 -2.71
C ILE A 79 0.99 -2.64 -3.59
N ASP A 80 1.30 -2.57 -4.87
CA ASP A 80 0.91 -3.57 -5.87
C ASP A 80 1.92 -4.72 -5.93
N ARG A 81 1.56 -5.82 -6.56
CA ARG A 81 2.37 -7.04 -6.69
C ARG A 81 2.80 -7.63 -5.35
N ALA A 82 1.92 -7.60 -4.36
CA ALA A 82 2.16 -8.28 -3.10
C ALA A 82 2.09 -9.82 -3.28
N GLY A 83 3.07 -10.54 -2.75
CA GLY A 83 3.16 -11.98 -2.86
C GLY A 83 3.73 -12.46 -4.20
N LEU A 84 3.29 -13.63 -4.66
CA LEU A 84 3.74 -14.22 -5.91
C LEU A 84 3.10 -13.53 -7.12
N VAL A 85 3.86 -13.32 -8.16
CA VAL A 85 3.47 -12.51 -9.34
C VAL A 85 3.39 -13.29 -10.64
N GLY A 86 3.64 -14.61 -10.61
CA GLY A 86 3.55 -15.47 -11.80
C GLY A 86 4.56 -15.07 -12.89
N GLU A 87 4.06 -14.70 -14.04
CA GLU A 87 4.85 -14.40 -15.23
C GLU A 87 5.83 -13.22 -15.11
N ASP A 88 5.60 -12.31 -14.17
CA ASP A 88 6.55 -11.20 -13.92
C ASP A 88 7.89 -11.70 -13.35
N GLY A 89 7.92 -12.92 -12.86
CA GLY A 89 9.13 -13.63 -12.43
C GLY A 89 9.65 -13.24 -11.03
N PRO A 90 10.76 -13.86 -10.62
CA PRO A 90 11.25 -13.75 -9.25
C PRO A 90 11.69 -12.32 -8.86
N THR A 91 12.10 -11.49 -9.82
CA THR A 91 12.52 -10.12 -9.56
C THR A 91 11.37 -9.19 -9.15
N HIS A 92 10.14 -9.61 -9.42
CA HIS A 92 8.92 -8.84 -9.12
C HIS A 92 8.13 -9.43 -7.94
N ALA A 93 8.56 -10.55 -7.38
CA ALA A 93 7.87 -11.18 -6.25
C ALA A 93 7.88 -10.30 -5.00
N GLY A 94 6.70 -10.04 -4.45
CA GLY A 94 6.49 -9.17 -3.29
C GLY A 94 6.37 -9.97 -1.99
N SER A 95 7.45 -10.66 -1.60
CA SER A 95 7.42 -11.59 -0.47
C SER A 95 7.90 -10.99 0.85
N PHE A 96 8.51 -9.80 0.84
CA PHE A 96 9.21 -9.25 2.00
C PHE A 96 8.56 -8.02 2.63
N ASP A 97 7.60 -7.40 1.96
CA ASP A 97 6.98 -6.14 2.38
C ASP A 97 6.38 -6.20 3.80
N ILE A 98 5.63 -7.22 4.14
CA ILE A 98 5.09 -7.37 5.50
C ILE A 98 6.23 -7.44 6.52
N SER A 99 7.31 -8.18 6.22
CA SER A 99 8.40 -8.38 7.16
C SER A 99 9.12 -7.08 7.51
N PHE A 100 9.37 -6.22 6.53
CA PHE A 100 10.07 -4.97 6.79
C PHE A 100 9.13 -3.81 7.20
N LEU A 101 7.86 -3.84 6.81
CA LEU A 101 6.90 -2.81 7.21
C LEU A 101 6.41 -3.01 8.65
N ARG A 102 6.21 -4.25 9.09
CA ARG A 102 5.66 -4.54 10.42
C ARG A 102 6.53 -4.12 11.60
N CYS A 103 7.80 -3.84 11.39
CA CYS A 103 8.68 -3.35 12.45
C CYS A 103 8.58 -1.82 12.68
N ILE A 104 7.77 -1.13 11.87
CA ILE A 104 7.55 0.31 11.99
C ILE A 104 6.30 0.55 12.86
N PRO A 105 6.45 1.07 14.08
CA PRO A 105 5.37 1.00 15.09
C PRO A 105 4.14 1.85 14.79
N ASN A 106 4.28 2.93 14.02
CA ASN A 106 3.18 3.85 13.70
C ASN A 106 2.62 3.67 12.29
N LEU A 107 3.09 2.66 11.55
CA LEU A 107 2.59 2.33 10.21
C LEU A 107 1.44 1.31 10.31
N ILE A 108 0.28 1.63 9.77
CA ILE A 108 -0.77 0.63 9.61
C ILE A 108 -0.61 -0.13 8.30
N ILE A 109 -0.79 -1.45 8.36
CA ILE A 109 -0.69 -2.33 7.19
C ILE A 109 -2.05 -3.01 6.99
N MET A 110 -2.64 -2.83 5.81
CA MET A 110 -3.91 -3.43 5.44
C MET A 110 -3.72 -4.43 4.31
N THR A 111 -4.31 -5.61 4.47
CA THR A 111 -4.22 -6.72 3.51
C THR A 111 -5.62 -7.15 3.10
N PRO A 112 -6.25 -6.42 2.18
CA PRO A 112 -7.61 -6.70 1.76
C PRO A 112 -7.72 -8.05 1.03
N SER A 113 -8.86 -8.72 1.18
CA SER A 113 -9.14 -10.03 0.59
C SER A 113 -9.80 -9.98 -0.79
N ASP A 114 -10.41 -8.85 -1.14
CA ASP A 114 -11.15 -8.64 -2.38
C ASP A 114 -11.16 -7.17 -2.81
N GLU A 115 -11.80 -6.87 -3.95
CA GLU A 115 -11.83 -5.53 -4.54
C GLU A 115 -12.58 -4.52 -3.67
N SER A 116 -13.67 -4.96 -3.04
CA SER A 116 -14.48 -4.10 -2.18
C SER A 116 -13.70 -3.72 -0.92
N GLU A 117 -13.03 -4.70 -0.33
CA GLU A 117 -12.17 -4.46 0.83
C GLU A 117 -10.93 -3.63 0.46
N THR A 118 -10.36 -3.83 -0.74
CA THR A 118 -9.26 -2.99 -1.26
C THR A 118 -9.66 -1.52 -1.37
N TYR A 119 -10.84 -1.27 -1.92
CA TYR A 119 -11.37 0.09 -2.03
C TYR A 119 -11.56 0.75 -0.66
N ARG A 120 -12.12 0.01 0.31
CA ARG A 120 -12.29 0.48 1.68
C ARG A 120 -10.96 0.69 2.40
N ALA A 121 -9.99 -0.21 2.21
CA ALA A 121 -8.66 -0.09 2.78
C ALA A 121 -7.91 1.15 2.26
N LEU A 122 -7.97 1.40 0.94
CA LEU A 122 -7.38 2.60 0.36
C LEU A 122 -8.02 3.88 0.91
N SER A 123 -9.34 3.90 1.05
CA SER A 123 -10.05 5.02 1.66
C SER A 123 -9.67 5.21 3.13
N THR A 124 -9.61 4.12 3.89
CA THR A 124 -9.20 4.14 5.30
C THR A 124 -7.77 4.67 5.46
N GLY A 125 -6.83 4.16 4.65
CA GLY A 125 -5.44 4.60 4.68
C GLY A 125 -5.27 6.07 4.25
N TYR A 126 -6.10 6.55 3.33
CA TYR A 126 -6.10 7.95 2.92
C TYR A 126 -6.57 8.90 4.04
N ASP A 127 -7.52 8.45 4.85
CA ASP A 127 -8.08 9.23 5.95
C ASP A 127 -7.32 9.04 7.27
N PHE A 128 -6.44 8.04 7.34
CA PHE A 128 -5.64 7.78 8.52
C PHE A 128 -4.66 8.92 8.82
N ASN A 129 -4.49 9.21 10.09
CA ASN A 129 -3.56 10.26 10.54
C ASN A 129 -2.20 9.65 10.87
N GLY A 130 -1.41 9.42 9.86
CA GLY A 130 -0.09 8.79 9.91
C GLY A 130 0.19 7.98 8.64
N PRO A 131 1.32 7.27 8.58
CA PRO A 131 1.67 6.45 7.44
C PRO A 131 0.78 5.20 7.36
N ALA A 132 0.32 4.89 6.15
CA ALA A 132 -0.54 3.74 5.89
C ALA A 132 -0.07 2.96 4.66
N ALA A 133 -0.16 1.64 4.71
CA ALA A 133 0.15 0.75 3.61
C ALA A 133 -1.05 -0.17 3.30
N VAL A 134 -1.44 -0.21 2.04
CA VAL A 134 -2.43 -1.17 1.53
C VAL A 134 -1.72 -2.04 0.50
N ARG A 135 -1.66 -3.34 0.75
CA ARG A 135 -0.99 -4.29 -0.15
C ARG A 135 -1.99 -5.20 -0.83
N TYR A 136 -1.86 -5.37 -2.12
CA TYR A 136 -2.73 -6.22 -2.93
C TYR A 136 -1.93 -6.95 -4.02
N PRO A 137 -2.39 -8.16 -4.44
CA PRO A 137 -1.69 -8.97 -5.42
C PRO A 137 -1.86 -8.42 -6.85
N ARG A 138 -0.96 -8.86 -7.74
CA ARG A 138 -1.17 -8.74 -9.18
C ARG A 138 -2.29 -9.69 -9.61
N GLY A 139 -3.28 -9.19 -10.30
CA GLY A 139 -4.36 -10.03 -10.84
C GLY A 139 -5.66 -9.28 -11.03
N LYS A 140 -6.63 -10.02 -11.52
CA LYS A 140 -8.03 -9.57 -11.55
C LYS A 140 -8.69 -9.94 -10.24
N GLY A 141 -9.55 -9.07 -9.76
CA GLY A 141 -10.40 -9.39 -8.63
C GLY A 141 -11.36 -10.54 -8.92
N VAL A 142 -11.97 -11.06 -7.89
CA VAL A 142 -12.93 -12.17 -7.99
C VAL A 142 -14.32 -11.74 -8.46
N GLY A 143 -14.52 -10.42 -8.70
CA GLY A 143 -15.77 -9.88 -9.22
C GLY A 143 -16.80 -9.49 -8.17
N ILE A 144 -16.38 -9.21 -6.95
CA ILE A 144 -17.27 -8.72 -5.89
C ILE A 144 -17.71 -7.29 -6.17
N PRO A 145 -19.01 -6.98 -6.06
CA PRO A 145 -19.48 -5.61 -6.21
C PRO A 145 -18.81 -4.66 -5.21
N ILE A 146 -18.27 -3.57 -5.72
CA ILE A 146 -17.65 -2.55 -4.88
C ILE A 146 -18.75 -1.75 -4.19
N ASP A 147 -18.84 -1.85 -2.87
CA ASP A 147 -19.68 -0.97 -2.06
C ASP A 147 -19.06 0.43 -2.03
N LYS A 148 -19.64 1.33 -2.80
CA LYS A 148 -19.22 2.74 -2.86
C LYS A 148 -19.61 3.55 -1.62
N GLY A 149 -20.27 2.95 -0.65
CA GLY A 149 -20.67 3.58 0.61
C GLY A 149 -19.50 3.95 1.53
N MET A 150 -18.27 3.71 1.10
CA MET A 150 -17.01 4.15 1.74
C MET A 150 -17.00 4.04 3.27
N ARG A 151 -17.50 2.95 3.82
CA ARG A 151 -17.34 2.72 5.25
C ARG A 151 -15.89 2.35 5.52
N PRO A 152 -15.16 3.15 6.29
CA PRO A 152 -13.78 2.83 6.63
C PRO A 152 -13.69 1.48 7.35
N LEU A 153 -12.56 0.83 7.20
CA LEU A 153 -12.24 -0.35 8.00
C LEU A 153 -11.88 0.08 9.42
N GLU A 154 -12.24 -0.73 10.40
CA GLU A 154 -11.76 -0.51 11.76
C GLU A 154 -10.29 -0.90 11.84
N VAL A 155 -9.45 0.08 12.14
CA VAL A 155 -8.00 -0.15 12.31
C VAL A 155 -7.78 -1.08 13.50
N GLY A 156 -6.90 -2.08 13.31
CA GLY A 156 -6.60 -3.07 14.35
C GLY A 156 -7.55 -4.27 14.39
N LYS A 157 -8.52 -4.36 13.50
CA LYS A 157 -9.41 -5.52 13.41
C LYS A 157 -9.15 -6.34 12.15
N GLY A 158 -9.09 -7.65 12.33
CA GLY A 158 -9.05 -8.62 11.24
C GLY A 158 -10.33 -9.43 11.16
N LEU A 159 -10.60 -9.98 9.97
CA LEU A 159 -11.72 -10.88 9.71
C LEU A 159 -11.19 -12.30 9.57
N ILE A 160 -11.71 -13.22 10.39
CA ILE A 160 -11.43 -14.65 10.23
C ILE A 160 -12.23 -15.13 9.02
N ARG A 161 -11.56 -15.43 7.91
CA ARG A 161 -12.18 -15.90 6.67
C ARG A 161 -12.42 -17.40 6.67
N ARG A 162 -11.68 -18.16 7.47
CA ARG A 162 -11.78 -19.60 7.58
C ARG A 162 -11.35 -20.05 8.95
N ASP A 163 -12.25 -20.70 9.67
CA ASP A 163 -11.88 -21.42 10.89
C ASP A 163 -11.13 -22.68 10.51
N ALA A 164 -9.92 -22.82 11.06
CA ALA A 164 -9.16 -24.03 10.96
C ALA A 164 -8.90 -24.56 12.36
N VAL A 165 -8.94 -25.89 12.51
CA VAL A 165 -8.63 -26.52 13.78
C VAL A 165 -7.23 -26.13 14.19
N SER A 166 -7.14 -25.59 15.36
CA SER A 166 -5.97 -25.15 16.08
C SER A 166 -4.65 -25.78 15.69
N TYR A 167 -3.72 -24.99 15.19
CA TYR A 167 -2.34 -25.32 15.37
C TYR A 167 -1.46 -24.12 15.49
N THR A 168 -0.71 -24.20 16.48
CA THR A 168 0.25 -23.30 17.04
C THR A 168 1.37 -22.81 16.13
N HIS A 169 1.41 -23.19 14.86
CA HIS A 169 2.52 -22.89 13.96
C HIS A 169 2.13 -22.37 12.59
N LEU A 170 0.86 -22.34 12.27
CA LEU A 170 0.36 -21.60 11.13
C LEU A 170 0.06 -20.19 11.59
N THR A 171 1.02 -19.36 11.48
CA THR A 171 0.77 -17.95 11.47
C THR A 171 -0.12 -17.67 10.29
N LEU A 172 -1.35 -17.54 10.58
CA LEU A 172 -2.30 -16.89 9.73
C LEU A 172 -1.71 -15.56 9.28
N PRO A 173 -2.08 -15.08 8.09
CA PRO A 173 -1.87 -13.69 7.77
C PRO A 173 -2.57 -12.88 8.84
N THR A 174 -1.83 -12.57 9.84
CA THR A 174 -2.27 -11.72 10.90
C THR A 174 -2.29 -10.34 10.30
N ILE A 175 -3.44 -9.75 10.25
CA ILE A 175 -3.55 -8.32 10.18
C ILE A 175 -2.98 -7.84 11.51
N CYS A 176 -1.69 -7.67 11.55
CA CYS A 176 -1.06 -7.07 12.70
C CYS A 176 -1.10 -5.57 12.50
N SER A 177 -2.08 -4.97 13.13
CA SER A 177 -1.84 -3.69 13.75
C SER A 177 -1.00 -4.00 15.00
N VAL A 178 0.20 -3.57 15.03
CA VAL A 178 0.94 -3.38 16.27
C VAL A 178 0.66 -1.98 16.74
#